data_06f760c16f9a761e24fac654079267cf
#
_entry.id   06f760c16f9a761e24fac654079267cf
#
_cell.length_a   1.000
_cell.length_b   1.000
_cell.length_c   1.000
_cell.angle_alpha   90.00
_cell.angle_beta   90.00
_cell.angle_gamma   90.00
#
_symmetry.space_group_name_H-M   'P 1'
#
loop_
_entity.id
_entity.type
_entity.pdbx_description
1 polymer ?
#
loop_
_entity_poly.entity_id
_entity_poly.type
_entity_poly.pdbx_seq_one_letter_code
_entity_poly.pdbx_strand_id
1 'polypeptide(L)'
;MTIYPSSIGIDVSKAFLDIFDPSAGFARIANTPQAVTHWSASVTPARLIVFEATGEYDRVLRDALEAAGLVYSRINPVQARRYAQATGQLAKTDRIDAALLAEIGSRLAPTPQARSEPDRERLVELGRRRDQLVAQRACERTRLKESQNADAIVHESLQSHLDWLDTAIAAMDDEIARQIAQSDTLRGEAELLLSVPGVGIQTTHTVLALMPELGRRRPGAIAALAGLAPYNRDSGTVRGQRRIQGGRSRVRRALYMAALIASRFNARMKRVYQRLLDAGKPKKLALIAVARKLLITLNAIIRDQRPFQA
;
A
#
# COMPACT_ATOMS: atom_id res chain seq x y z
N MET A 1 -1.38 14.88 -20.07
CA MET A 1 -0.25 14.06 -19.61
C MET A 1 0.97 14.95 -19.66
N THR A 2 1.56 15.28 -18.53
CA THR A 2 2.75 16.17 -18.50
C THR A 2 3.93 15.33 -18.99
N ILE A 3 4.57 15.74 -20.08
CA ILE A 3 5.77 15.07 -20.60
C ILE A 3 6.97 15.78 -19.97
N TYR A 4 7.75 15.05 -19.18
CA TYR A 4 9.00 15.52 -18.63
C TYR A 4 10.11 15.27 -19.66
N PRO A 5 10.81 16.31 -20.14
CA PRO A 5 11.80 16.16 -21.22
C PRO A 5 13.01 15.31 -20.80
N SER A 6 13.30 15.25 -19.50
CA SER A 6 14.31 14.35 -18.94
C SER A 6 13.93 14.00 -17.50
N SER A 7 14.31 12.80 -17.09
CA SER A 7 14.09 12.32 -15.73
C SER A 7 15.41 11.98 -15.07
N ILE A 8 15.48 12.20 -13.74
CA ILE A 8 16.60 11.76 -12.90
C ILE A 8 16.22 10.42 -12.28
N GLY A 9 17.08 9.42 -12.38
CA GLY A 9 16.91 8.14 -11.71
C GLY A 9 17.79 8.04 -10.47
N ILE A 10 17.24 7.47 -9.39
CA ILE A 10 17.96 7.31 -8.13
C ILE A 10 17.79 5.88 -7.63
N ASP A 11 18.90 5.15 -7.47
CA ASP A 11 18.92 3.93 -6.69
C ASP A 11 19.18 4.28 -5.22
N VAL A 12 18.33 3.76 -4.33
CA VAL A 12 18.31 4.14 -2.92
C VAL A 12 18.81 2.99 -2.06
N SER A 13 19.92 3.21 -1.37
CA SER A 13 20.43 2.31 -0.34
C SER A 13 20.39 2.94 1.05
N LYS A 14 20.71 2.16 2.07
CA LYS A 14 20.78 2.65 3.46
C LYS A 14 21.78 3.78 3.62
N ALA A 15 22.96 3.66 3.00
CA ALA A 15 24.09 4.57 3.21
C ALA A 15 24.23 5.62 2.10
N PHE A 16 23.80 5.32 0.88
CA PHE A 16 24.06 6.13 -0.29
C PHE A 16 22.82 6.25 -1.19
N LEU A 17 22.80 7.32 -1.96
CA LEU A 17 21.96 7.52 -3.12
C LEU A 17 22.84 7.53 -4.37
N ASP A 18 22.56 6.62 -5.30
CA ASP A 18 23.18 6.58 -6.61
C ASP A 18 22.28 7.29 -7.61
N ILE A 19 22.75 8.40 -8.11
CA ILE A 19 21.95 9.34 -8.91
C ILE A 19 22.45 9.31 -10.34
N PHE A 20 21.57 9.14 -11.30
CA PHE A 20 21.87 9.31 -12.71
C PHE A 20 21.01 10.44 -13.29
N ASP A 21 21.70 11.47 -13.75
CA ASP A 21 21.14 12.59 -14.48
C ASP A 21 21.63 12.55 -15.93
N PRO A 22 20.75 12.42 -16.93
CA PRO A 22 21.16 12.40 -18.33
C PRO A 22 21.98 13.65 -18.76
N SER A 23 21.84 14.77 -18.07
CA SER A 23 22.58 16.02 -18.39
C SER A 23 23.89 16.18 -17.63
N ALA A 24 24.02 15.59 -16.44
CA ALA A 24 25.17 15.75 -15.54
C ALA A 24 25.96 14.43 -15.32
N GLY A 25 25.41 13.30 -15.72
CA GLY A 25 26.01 11.98 -15.55
C GLY A 25 25.67 11.34 -14.21
N PHE A 26 26.56 10.48 -13.73
CA PHE A 26 26.42 9.73 -12.49
C PHE A 26 27.06 10.46 -11.30
N ALA A 27 26.35 10.45 -10.16
CA ALA A 27 26.86 10.94 -8.89
C ALA A 27 26.42 9.98 -7.75
N ARG A 28 27.25 9.85 -6.73
CA ARG A 28 26.91 9.16 -5.48
C ARG A 28 27.00 10.15 -4.33
N ILE A 29 25.95 10.23 -3.52
CA ILE A 29 25.89 11.06 -2.32
C ILE A 29 25.53 10.22 -1.09
N ALA A 30 25.85 10.69 0.10
CA ALA A 30 25.40 10.05 1.33
C ALA A 30 23.88 10.20 1.50
N ASN A 31 23.21 9.14 1.95
CA ASN A 31 21.77 9.18 2.27
C ASN A 31 21.53 9.80 3.65
N THR A 32 21.93 11.08 3.79
CA THR A 32 21.78 11.90 5.00
C THR A 32 20.95 13.14 4.70
N PRO A 33 20.20 13.69 5.68
CA PRO A 33 19.40 14.90 5.46
C PRO A 33 20.19 16.05 4.84
N GLN A 34 21.42 16.31 5.32
CA GLN A 34 22.24 17.41 4.81
C GLN A 34 22.66 17.22 3.35
N ALA A 35 23.19 16.03 3.00
CA ALA A 35 23.66 15.77 1.64
C ALA A 35 22.50 15.77 0.63
N VAL A 36 21.36 15.20 1.01
CA VAL A 36 20.17 15.12 0.13
C VAL A 36 19.53 16.50 -0.03
N THR A 37 19.41 17.29 1.04
CA THR A 37 18.90 18.68 0.94
C THR A 37 19.80 19.54 0.06
N HIS A 38 21.13 19.44 0.23
CA HIS A 38 22.09 20.18 -0.61
C HIS A 38 21.93 19.79 -2.10
N TRP A 39 21.85 18.50 -2.40
CA TRP A 39 21.65 18.02 -3.76
C TRP A 39 20.27 18.46 -4.32
N SER A 40 19.18 18.31 -3.58
CA SER A 40 17.84 18.65 -4.05
C SER A 40 17.70 20.15 -4.38
N ALA A 41 18.41 21.04 -3.70
CA ALA A 41 18.45 22.46 -3.99
C ALA A 41 19.08 22.78 -5.35
N SER A 42 19.91 21.90 -5.91
CA SER A 42 20.53 22.08 -7.23
C SER A 42 19.67 21.55 -8.39
N VAL A 43 18.58 20.84 -8.08
CA VAL A 43 17.73 20.21 -9.11
C VAL A 43 16.68 21.19 -9.65
N THR A 44 16.58 21.27 -10.97
CA THR A 44 15.58 22.11 -11.64
C THR A 44 14.16 21.53 -11.44
N PRO A 45 13.16 22.32 -11.02
CA PRO A 45 11.80 21.84 -10.71
C PRO A 45 11.04 21.17 -11.87
N ALA A 46 11.44 21.41 -13.12
CA ALA A 46 10.78 20.84 -14.30
C ALA A 46 11.10 19.37 -14.56
N ARG A 47 11.88 18.71 -13.70
CA ARG A 47 12.35 17.33 -13.89
C ARG A 47 11.59 16.35 -13.01
N LEU A 48 11.29 15.17 -13.56
CA LEU A 48 10.72 14.06 -12.80
C LEU A 48 11.86 13.25 -12.16
N ILE A 49 11.80 13.05 -10.85
CA ILE A 49 12.72 12.19 -10.13
C ILE A 49 12.07 10.82 -9.94
N VAL A 50 12.79 9.76 -10.31
CA VAL A 50 12.26 8.37 -10.28
C VAL A 50 13.17 7.48 -9.45
N PHE A 51 12.60 6.78 -8.47
CA PHE A 51 13.33 5.82 -7.65
C PHE A 51 12.45 4.63 -7.25
N GLU A 52 13.10 3.54 -6.81
CA GLU A 52 12.37 2.38 -6.32
C GLU A 52 11.87 2.58 -4.89
N ALA A 53 10.73 1.95 -4.58
CA ALA A 53 10.18 1.93 -3.22
C ALA A 53 10.98 0.96 -2.34
N THR A 54 12.01 1.45 -1.65
CA THR A 54 12.96 0.68 -0.84
C THR A 54 12.63 0.65 0.67
N GLY A 55 11.37 0.85 1.02
CA GLY A 55 10.90 0.83 2.41
C GLY A 55 11.19 2.13 3.14
N GLU A 56 12.01 2.11 4.20
CA GLU A 56 12.28 3.29 5.03
C GLU A 56 13.49 4.10 4.53
N TYR A 57 14.34 3.51 3.71
CA TYR A 57 15.57 4.16 3.26
C TYR A 57 15.31 5.34 2.29
N ASP A 58 14.15 5.38 1.63
CA ASP A 58 13.77 6.48 0.77
C ASP A 58 13.13 7.68 1.50
N ARG A 59 12.96 7.60 2.84
CA ARG A 59 12.29 8.67 3.61
C ARG A 59 13.06 9.98 3.55
N VAL A 60 14.37 9.95 3.80
CA VAL A 60 15.23 11.16 3.76
C VAL A 60 15.15 11.83 2.38
N LEU A 61 15.17 11.03 1.31
CA LEU A 61 15.03 11.53 -0.05
C LEU A 61 13.65 12.17 -0.27
N ARG A 62 12.57 11.50 0.11
CA ARG A 62 11.20 12.03 -0.06
C ARG A 62 11.00 13.35 0.69
N ASP A 63 11.41 13.41 1.96
CA ASP A 63 11.26 14.59 2.79
C ASP A 63 11.99 15.79 2.17
N ALA A 64 13.21 15.60 1.66
CA ALA A 64 13.99 16.64 0.99
C ALA A 64 13.36 17.07 -0.35
N LEU A 65 12.87 16.12 -1.16
CA LEU A 65 12.20 16.42 -2.42
C LEU A 65 10.90 17.21 -2.20
N GLU A 66 10.11 16.83 -1.20
CA GLU A 66 8.87 17.50 -0.84
C GLU A 66 9.13 18.92 -0.30
N ALA A 67 10.16 19.08 0.53
CA ALA A 67 10.59 20.40 1.03
C ALA A 67 11.07 21.32 -0.11
N ALA A 68 11.78 20.77 -1.09
CA ALA A 68 12.23 21.51 -2.28
C ALA A 68 11.13 21.71 -3.34
N GLY A 69 9.92 21.18 -3.15
CA GLY A 69 8.84 21.28 -4.13
C GLY A 69 9.06 20.47 -5.41
N LEU A 70 9.97 19.50 -5.38
CA LEU A 70 10.34 18.68 -6.53
C LEU A 70 9.34 17.56 -6.77
N VAL A 71 9.15 17.20 -8.03
CA VAL A 71 8.20 16.19 -8.46
C VAL A 71 8.89 14.84 -8.58
N TYR A 72 8.33 13.82 -7.93
CA TYR A 72 8.92 12.49 -7.94
C TYR A 72 7.89 11.37 -8.13
N SER A 73 8.36 10.22 -8.57
CA SER A 73 7.57 8.98 -8.66
C SER A 73 8.33 7.80 -8.05
N ARG A 74 7.65 7.07 -7.18
CA ARG A 74 8.15 5.82 -6.60
C ARG A 74 7.66 4.64 -7.43
N ILE A 75 8.58 3.86 -7.95
CA ILE A 75 8.28 2.70 -8.79
C ILE A 75 8.33 1.41 -7.94
N ASN A 76 7.44 0.49 -8.25
CA ASN A 76 7.50 -0.83 -7.67
C ASN A 76 8.75 -1.58 -8.18
N PRO A 77 9.60 -2.16 -7.31
CA PRO A 77 10.80 -2.91 -7.71
C PRO A 77 10.53 -4.01 -8.75
N VAL A 78 9.37 -4.66 -8.67
CA VAL A 78 8.98 -5.67 -9.67
C VAL A 78 8.76 -5.04 -11.05
N GLN A 79 8.26 -3.81 -11.11
CA GLN A 79 8.04 -3.09 -12.38
C GLN A 79 9.37 -2.68 -13.00
N ALA A 80 10.30 -2.13 -12.21
CA ALA A 80 11.65 -1.78 -12.68
C ALA A 80 12.39 -3.02 -13.21
N ARG A 81 12.36 -4.13 -12.46
CA ARG A 81 12.98 -5.40 -12.90
C ARG A 81 12.38 -5.94 -14.20
N ARG A 82 11.07 -5.88 -14.38
CA ARG A 82 10.41 -6.31 -15.62
C ARG A 82 10.76 -5.42 -16.79
N TYR A 83 10.92 -4.13 -16.56
CA TYR A 83 11.37 -3.20 -17.58
C TYR A 83 12.80 -3.50 -18.00
N ALA A 84 13.73 -3.72 -17.06
CA ALA A 84 15.09 -4.14 -17.33
C ALA A 84 15.14 -5.41 -18.20
N GLN A 85 14.36 -6.42 -17.84
CA GLN A 85 14.26 -7.66 -18.62
C GLN A 85 13.71 -7.43 -20.03
N ALA A 86 12.69 -6.58 -20.19
CA ALA A 86 12.08 -6.27 -21.49
C ALA A 86 13.00 -5.48 -22.40
N THR A 87 13.94 -4.69 -21.84
CA THR A 87 14.95 -3.91 -22.60
C THR A 87 16.28 -4.65 -22.77
N GLY A 88 16.38 -5.92 -22.29
CA GLY A 88 17.60 -6.70 -22.39
C GLY A 88 18.70 -6.32 -21.40
N GLN A 89 18.40 -5.45 -20.44
CA GLN A 89 19.32 -5.01 -19.40
C GLN A 89 19.42 -6.08 -18.30
N LEU A 90 20.34 -7.03 -18.44
CA LEU A 90 20.48 -8.14 -17.47
C LEU A 90 21.52 -7.84 -16.38
N ALA A 91 22.49 -6.96 -16.67
CA ALA A 91 23.50 -6.56 -15.70
C ALA A 91 22.87 -5.71 -14.59
N LYS A 92 23.32 -5.94 -13.36
CA LYS A 92 22.84 -5.23 -12.18
C LYS A 92 24.02 -4.59 -11.44
N THR A 93 24.03 -3.26 -11.42
CA THR A 93 24.90 -2.42 -10.56
C THR A 93 24.10 -1.18 -10.19
N ASP A 94 24.39 -0.55 -9.06
CA ASP A 94 23.69 0.65 -8.59
C ASP A 94 23.67 1.76 -9.67
N ARG A 95 24.76 1.91 -10.41
CA ARG A 95 24.86 2.86 -11.53
C ARG A 95 23.91 2.52 -12.69
N ILE A 96 23.78 1.23 -13.03
CA ILE A 96 22.88 0.75 -14.08
C ILE A 96 21.44 0.91 -13.61
N ASP A 97 21.13 0.58 -12.36
CA ASP A 97 19.80 0.67 -11.80
C ASP A 97 19.33 2.14 -11.76
N ALA A 98 20.20 3.08 -11.38
CA ALA A 98 19.89 4.51 -11.45
C ALA A 98 19.61 5.00 -12.89
N ALA A 99 20.44 4.59 -13.86
CA ALA A 99 20.23 4.94 -15.27
C ALA A 99 18.92 4.35 -15.82
N LEU A 100 18.61 3.10 -15.47
CA LEU A 100 17.35 2.43 -15.82
C LEU A 100 16.14 3.20 -15.27
N LEU A 101 16.20 3.67 -14.02
CA LEU A 101 15.12 4.45 -13.41
C LEU A 101 14.91 5.79 -14.11
N ALA A 102 15.99 6.46 -14.55
CA ALA A 102 15.88 7.65 -15.38
C ALA A 102 15.20 7.36 -16.74
N GLU A 103 15.57 6.25 -17.38
CA GLU A 103 14.95 5.81 -18.61
C GLU A 103 13.46 5.50 -18.45
N ILE A 104 13.08 4.79 -17.39
CA ILE A 104 11.67 4.52 -17.04
C ILE A 104 10.91 5.85 -16.87
N GLY A 105 11.49 6.82 -16.19
CA GLY A 105 10.89 8.14 -16.01
C GLY A 105 10.59 8.83 -17.33
N SER A 106 11.56 8.84 -18.24
CA SER A 106 11.44 9.51 -19.54
C SER A 106 10.49 8.78 -20.50
N ARG A 107 10.54 7.44 -20.55
CA ARG A 107 9.75 6.65 -21.51
C ARG A 107 8.33 6.34 -21.03
N LEU A 108 8.14 6.04 -19.74
CA LEU A 108 6.84 5.64 -19.22
C LEU A 108 6.08 6.78 -18.54
N ALA A 109 6.74 7.91 -18.26
CA ALA A 109 6.18 9.08 -17.58
C ALA A 109 5.26 8.67 -16.40
N PRO A 110 5.78 7.93 -15.40
CA PRO A 110 4.97 7.44 -14.31
C PRO A 110 4.31 8.61 -13.57
N THR A 111 3.09 8.38 -13.10
CA THR A 111 2.33 9.42 -12.39
C THR A 111 3.11 9.88 -11.15
N PRO A 112 3.35 11.20 -11.01
CA PRO A 112 3.98 11.74 -9.81
C PRO A 112 3.23 11.33 -8.54
N GLN A 113 3.97 11.11 -7.49
CA GLN A 113 3.40 10.85 -6.17
C GLN A 113 2.85 12.16 -5.59
N ALA A 114 1.66 12.09 -4.99
CA ALA A 114 1.15 13.20 -4.18
C ALA A 114 2.03 13.37 -2.94
N ARG A 115 2.15 14.60 -2.45
CA ARG A 115 2.84 14.89 -1.19
C ARG A 115 2.30 13.99 -0.08
N SER A 116 3.21 13.57 0.77
CA SER A 116 2.87 12.81 1.97
C SER A 116 2.01 13.66 2.91
N GLU A 117 0.98 13.04 3.47
CA GLU A 117 0.20 13.64 4.55
C GLU A 117 0.79 13.08 5.87
N PRO A 118 1.43 13.89 6.73
CA PRO A 118 2.13 13.41 7.94
C PRO A 118 1.25 12.52 8.84
N ASP A 119 -0.03 12.90 8.99
CA ASP A 119 -0.99 12.12 9.77
C ASP A 119 -1.20 10.71 9.21
N ARG A 120 -1.25 10.58 7.87
CA ARG A 120 -1.36 9.27 7.23
C ARG A 120 -0.08 8.46 7.32
N GLU A 121 1.09 9.10 7.21
CA GLU A 121 2.36 8.40 7.39
C GLU A 121 2.49 7.82 8.79
N ARG A 122 2.12 8.59 9.80
CA ARG A 122 2.04 8.10 11.20
C ARG A 122 1.09 6.92 11.33
N LEU A 123 -0.10 6.96 10.71
CA LEU A 123 -1.02 5.83 10.69
C LEU A 123 -0.41 4.59 10.01
N VAL A 124 0.37 4.76 8.95
CA VAL A 124 1.08 3.64 8.29
C VAL A 124 2.09 3.00 9.23
N GLU A 125 2.86 3.80 9.97
CA GLU A 125 3.86 3.31 10.94
C GLU A 125 3.19 2.55 12.09
N LEU A 126 2.19 3.15 12.73
CA LEU A 126 1.41 2.53 13.81
C LEU A 126 0.74 1.22 13.34
N GLY A 127 0.08 1.25 12.21
CA GLY A 127 -0.56 0.07 11.63
C GLY A 127 0.43 -1.02 11.26
N ARG A 128 1.65 -0.69 10.81
CA ARG A 128 2.71 -1.66 10.56
C ARG A 128 3.17 -2.32 11.86
N ARG A 129 3.39 -1.53 12.92
CA ARG A 129 3.76 -2.08 14.23
C ARG A 129 2.68 -2.99 14.79
N ARG A 130 1.44 -2.57 14.72
CA ARG A 130 0.29 -3.39 15.11
C ARG A 130 0.25 -4.74 14.37
N ASP A 131 0.46 -4.74 13.06
CA ASP A 131 0.47 -5.98 12.25
C ASP A 131 1.60 -6.93 12.67
N GLN A 132 2.78 -6.39 13.01
CA GLN A 132 3.90 -7.18 13.53
C GLN A 132 3.52 -7.87 14.83
N LEU A 133 2.93 -7.15 15.78
CA LEU A 133 2.47 -7.70 17.07
C LEU A 133 1.39 -8.79 16.85
N VAL A 134 0.43 -8.55 15.94
CA VAL A 134 -0.59 -9.55 15.59
C VAL A 134 0.03 -10.80 14.97
N ALA A 135 1.05 -10.67 14.13
CA ALA A 135 1.76 -11.81 13.56
C ALA A 135 2.51 -12.61 14.64
N GLN A 136 3.20 -11.94 15.56
CA GLN A 136 3.87 -12.57 16.69
C GLN A 136 2.88 -13.32 17.57
N ARG A 137 1.74 -12.69 17.91
CA ARG A 137 0.67 -13.33 18.67
C ARG A 137 0.14 -14.60 17.99
N ALA A 138 -0.01 -14.58 16.67
CA ALA A 138 -0.45 -15.77 15.93
C ALA A 138 0.58 -16.91 16.03
N CYS A 139 1.88 -16.61 15.97
CA CYS A 139 2.94 -17.59 16.18
C CYS A 139 2.92 -18.16 17.59
N GLU A 140 2.81 -17.30 18.63
CA GLU A 140 2.75 -17.77 20.03
C GLU A 140 1.52 -18.61 20.31
N ARG A 141 0.36 -18.25 19.76
CA ARG A 141 -0.86 -19.09 19.89
C ARG A 141 -0.69 -20.48 19.26
N THR A 142 0.09 -20.58 18.18
CA THR A 142 0.40 -21.89 17.59
C THR A 142 1.33 -22.68 18.50
N ARG A 143 2.41 -22.06 19.03
CA ARG A 143 3.33 -22.67 20.00
C ARG A 143 2.61 -23.18 21.24
N LEU A 144 1.71 -22.34 21.81
CA LEU A 144 0.93 -22.74 22.98
C LEU A 144 0.05 -23.96 22.70
N LYS A 145 -0.54 -24.08 21.50
CA LYS A 145 -1.31 -25.26 21.12
C LYS A 145 -0.45 -26.52 20.96
N GLU A 146 0.77 -26.35 20.47
CA GLU A 146 1.73 -27.45 20.27
C GLU A 146 2.40 -27.88 21.58
N SER A 147 2.41 -27.02 22.60
CA SER A 147 3.06 -27.26 23.90
C SER A 147 2.13 -27.87 24.97
N GLN A 148 1.04 -28.54 24.59
CA GLN A 148 0.06 -29.12 25.54
C GLN A 148 0.67 -30.05 26.57
N ASN A 149 1.78 -30.74 26.21
CA ASN A 149 2.51 -31.67 27.07
C ASN A 149 3.86 -31.08 27.55
N ALA A 150 4.08 -29.79 27.41
CA ALA A 150 5.31 -29.15 27.84
C ALA A 150 5.32 -28.92 29.37
N ASP A 151 6.51 -28.63 29.90
CA ASP A 151 6.69 -28.23 31.28
C ASP A 151 5.85 -26.98 31.62
N ALA A 152 5.36 -26.94 32.87
CA ALA A 152 4.51 -25.83 33.35
C ALA A 152 5.17 -24.45 33.15
N ILE A 153 6.48 -24.35 33.37
CA ILE A 153 7.25 -23.10 33.18
C ILE A 153 7.19 -22.63 31.71
N VAL A 154 7.27 -23.57 30.75
CA VAL A 154 7.19 -23.26 29.32
C VAL A 154 5.80 -22.75 28.97
N HIS A 155 4.75 -23.42 29.48
CA HIS A 155 3.37 -23.01 29.26
C HIS A 155 3.08 -21.63 29.83
N GLU A 156 3.51 -21.35 31.07
CA GLU A 156 3.37 -20.04 31.73
C GLU A 156 4.11 -18.93 30.99
N SER A 157 5.33 -19.21 30.51
CA SER A 157 6.10 -18.26 29.68
C SER A 157 5.37 -17.89 28.40
N LEU A 158 4.81 -18.86 27.68
CA LEU A 158 4.05 -18.62 26.44
C LEU A 158 2.77 -17.83 26.73
N GLN A 159 2.05 -18.14 27.82
CA GLN A 159 0.84 -17.44 28.20
C GLN A 159 1.14 -15.99 28.60
N SER A 160 2.15 -15.75 29.42
CA SER A 160 2.58 -14.41 29.80
C SER A 160 2.96 -13.54 28.60
N HIS A 161 3.66 -14.14 27.61
CA HIS A 161 3.98 -13.42 26.38
C HIS A 161 2.74 -13.11 25.52
N LEU A 162 1.76 -14.00 25.47
CA LEU A 162 0.48 -13.75 24.80
C LEU A 162 -0.29 -12.60 25.44
N ASP A 163 -0.35 -12.54 26.78
CA ASP A 163 -1.04 -11.50 27.53
C ASP A 163 -0.36 -10.12 27.28
N TRP A 164 0.97 -10.11 27.26
CA TRP A 164 1.73 -8.92 26.89
C TRP A 164 1.44 -8.47 25.46
N LEU A 165 1.41 -9.42 24.48
CA LEU A 165 1.11 -9.11 23.09
C LEU A 165 -0.31 -8.57 22.93
N ASP A 166 -1.30 -9.12 23.63
CA ASP A 166 -2.68 -8.61 23.60
C ASP A 166 -2.76 -7.18 24.14
N THR A 167 -2.06 -6.88 25.25
CA THR A 167 -1.96 -5.53 25.81
C THR A 167 -1.26 -4.56 24.85
N ALA A 168 -0.15 -4.99 24.24
CA ALA A 168 0.59 -4.17 23.29
C ALA A 168 -0.21 -3.88 22.00
N ILE A 169 -1.02 -4.83 21.54
CA ILE A 169 -1.93 -4.63 20.39
C ILE A 169 -3.02 -3.61 20.75
N ALA A 170 -3.63 -3.73 21.93
CA ALA A 170 -4.65 -2.78 22.39
C ALA A 170 -4.09 -1.36 22.47
N ALA A 171 -2.89 -1.17 23.03
CA ALA A 171 -2.21 0.12 23.07
C ALA A 171 -1.97 0.72 21.68
N MET A 172 -1.64 -0.11 20.67
CA MET A 172 -1.51 0.37 19.28
C MET A 172 -2.88 0.74 18.68
N ASP A 173 -3.93 0.00 18.99
CA ASP A 173 -5.29 0.32 18.54
C ASP A 173 -5.77 1.66 19.12
N ASP A 174 -5.50 1.92 20.39
CA ASP A 174 -5.82 3.20 21.06
C ASP A 174 -5.03 4.37 20.46
N GLU A 175 -3.74 4.17 20.16
CA GLU A 175 -2.91 5.21 19.52
C GLU A 175 -3.38 5.53 18.11
N ILE A 176 -3.75 4.52 17.33
CA ILE A 176 -4.34 4.70 15.99
C ILE A 176 -5.65 5.48 16.09
N ALA A 177 -6.52 5.13 17.04
CA ALA A 177 -7.78 5.83 17.25
C ALA A 177 -7.55 7.31 17.65
N ARG A 178 -6.58 7.59 18.56
CA ARG A 178 -6.19 8.96 18.92
C ARG A 178 -5.67 9.76 17.74
N GLN A 179 -4.80 9.17 16.92
CA GLN A 179 -4.26 9.81 15.73
C GLN A 179 -5.37 10.19 14.74
N ILE A 180 -6.36 9.33 14.54
CA ILE A 180 -7.52 9.62 13.68
C ILE A 180 -8.38 10.74 14.26
N ALA A 181 -8.62 10.71 15.57
CA ALA A 181 -9.44 11.71 16.25
C ALA A 181 -8.82 13.11 16.23
N GLN A 182 -7.48 13.21 16.24
CA GLN A 182 -6.74 14.48 16.22
C GLN A 182 -6.72 15.17 14.83
N SER A 183 -6.96 14.43 13.76
CA SER A 183 -6.99 14.98 12.40
C SER A 183 -8.43 15.09 11.91
N ASP A 184 -8.94 16.30 11.68
CA ASP A 184 -10.31 16.53 11.21
C ASP A 184 -10.59 15.80 9.90
N THR A 185 -9.62 15.78 8.99
CA THR A 185 -9.73 15.06 7.70
C THR A 185 -9.87 13.55 7.91
N LEU A 186 -9.00 12.95 8.73
CA LEU A 186 -9.02 11.50 8.98
C LEU A 186 -10.27 11.10 9.76
N ARG A 187 -10.73 11.93 10.71
CA ARG A 187 -11.95 11.68 11.48
C ARG A 187 -13.17 11.67 10.56
N GLY A 188 -13.35 12.71 9.72
CA GLY A 188 -14.46 12.77 8.78
C GLY A 188 -14.46 11.61 7.78
N GLU A 189 -13.29 11.25 7.24
CA GLU A 189 -13.17 10.08 6.36
C GLU A 189 -13.48 8.76 7.12
N ALA A 190 -13.05 8.62 8.38
CA ALA A 190 -13.35 7.44 9.20
C ALA A 190 -14.85 7.27 9.43
N GLU A 191 -15.56 8.34 9.79
CA GLU A 191 -17.01 8.33 9.98
C GLU A 191 -17.76 7.90 8.71
N LEU A 192 -17.33 8.42 7.57
CA LEU A 192 -17.88 8.06 6.27
C LEU A 192 -17.65 6.57 5.95
N LEU A 193 -16.48 6.03 6.19
CA LEU A 193 -16.16 4.63 5.95
C LEU A 193 -16.92 3.69 6.91
N LEU A 194 -17.03 4.07 8.18
CA LEU A 194 -17.75 3.30 9.20
C LEU A 194 -19.27 3.29 8.97
N SER A 195 -19.82 4.23 8.22
CA SER A 195 -21.23 4.23 7.85
C SER A 195 -21.64 3.01 7.02
N VAL A 196 -20.67 2.28 6.42
CA VAL A 196 -20.95 1.13 5.55
C VAL A 196 -21.10 -0.16 6.36
N PRO A 197 -22.27 -0.81 6.41
CA PRO A 197 -22.45 -2.05 7.14
C PRO A 197 -21.48 -3.14 6.66
N GLY A 198 -20.71 -3.69 7.60
CA GLY A 198 -19.64 -4.67 7.35
C GLY A 198 -18.24 -4.09 7.28
N VAL A 199 -18.09 -2.76 7.30
CA VAL A 199 -16.80 -2.08 7.43
C VAL A 199 -16.60 -1.73 8.90
N GLY A 200 -15.68 -2.41 9.56
CA GLY A 200 -15.33 -2.16 10.96
C GLY A 200 -14.06 -1.30 11.10
N ILE A 201 -13.75 -0.95 12.34
CA ILE A 201 -12.64 -0.08 12.74
C ILE A 201 -11.31 -0.50 12.08
N GLN A 202 -10.95 -1.77 12.15
CA GLN A 202 -9.68 -2.27 11.58
C GLN A 202 -9.59 -2.13 10.06
N THR A 203 -10.72 -2.30 9.35
CA THR A 203 -10.76 -2.08 7.92
C THR A 203 -10.64 -0.60 7.59
N THR A 204 -11.32 0.26 8.35
CA THR A 204 -11.25 1.72 8.23
C THR A 204 -9.81 2.20 8.43
N HIS A 205 -9.14 1.82 9.53
CA HIS A 205 -7.75 2.17 9.80
C HIS A 205 -6.81 1.74 8.66
N THR A 206 -6.96 0.50 8.18
CA THR A 206 -6.13 -0.02 7.08
C THR A 206 -6.35 0.76 5.78
N VAL A 207 -7.60 1.10 5.48
CA VAL A 207 -7.94 1.85 4.25
C VAL A 207 -7.46 3.29 4.33
N LEU A 208 -7.66 3.97 5.46
CA LEU A 208 -7.16 5.34 5.69
C LEU A 208 -5.64 5.41 5.58
N ALA A 209 -4.92 4.49 6.23
CA ALA A 209 -3.47 4.46 6.20
C ALA A 209 -2.91 4.11 4.81
N LEU A 210 -3.49 3.13 4.13
CA LEU A 210 -2.87 2.52 2.95
C LEU A 210 -3.54 2.85 1.63
N MET A 211 -4.59 3.68 1.59
CA MET A 211 -5.29 4.06 0.35
C MET A 211 -5.51 5.59 0.28
N PRO A 212 -4.44 6.41 0.30
CA PRO A 212 -4.57 7.87 0.21
C PRO A 212 -5.22 8.31 -1.11
N GLU A 213 -5.27 7.44 -2.12
CA GLU A 213 -5.91 7.69 -3.41
C GLU A 213 -7.42 7.47 -3.40
N LEU A 214 -8.00 7.03 -2.27
CA LEU A 214 -9.43 6.80 -2.15
C LEU A 214 -10.20 8.11 -2.39
N GLY A 215 -11.29 8.03 -3.14
CA GLY A 215 -12.06 9.20 -3.59
C GLY A 215 -11.45 9.94 -4.80
N ARG A 216 -10.16 9.76 -5.07
CA ARG A 216 -9.43 10.51 -6.12
C ARG A 216 -9.18 9.70 -7.41
N ARG A 217 -9.44 8.40 -7.41
CA ARG A 217 -9.16 7.50 -8.55
C ARG A 217 -10.44 6.86 -9.09
N ARG A 218 -10.40 6.51 -10.39
CA ARG A 218 -11.48 5.78 -11.05
C ARG A 218 -11.64 4.36 -10.44
N PRO A 219 -12.83 3.75 -10.49
CA PRO A 219 -13.13 2.45 -9.86
C PRO A 219 -12.18 1.31 -10.27
N GLY A 220 -11.76 1.27 -11.54
CA GLY A 220 -10.82 0.25 -12.01
C GLY A 220 -9.42 0.44 -11.43
N ALA A 221 -8.93 1.68 -11.37
CA ALA A 221 -7.60 2.01 -10.84
C ALA A 221 -7.52 1.73 -9.34
N ILE A 222 -8.53 2.14 -8.54
CA ILE A 222 -8.53 1.88 -7.10
C ILE A 222 -8.62 0.37 -6.79
N ALA A 223 -9.37 -0.40 -7.60
CA ALA A 223 -9.42 -1.85 -7.48
C ALA A 223 -8.07 -2.51 -7.82
N ALA A 224 -7.35 -2.00 -8.80
CA ALA A 224 -6.00 -2.48 -9.16
C ALA A 224 -5.00 -2.19 -8.03
N LEU A 225 -5.01 -0.99 -7.43
CA LEU A 225 -4.16 -0.64 -6.29
C LEU A 225 -4.38 -1.56 -5.08
N ALA A 226 -5.63 -1.94 -4.81
CA ALA A 226 -5.95 -2.89 -3.75
C ALA A 226 -5.69 -4.36 -4.13
N GLY A 227 -5.33 -4.65 -5.39
CA GLY A 227 -5.16 -6.01 -5.90
C GLY A 227 -6.48 -6.79 -6.01
N LEU A 228 -7.58 -6.09 -6.27
CA LEU A 228 -8.92 -6.66 -6.46
C LEU A 228 -9.42 -6.55 -7.91
N ALA A 229 -8.61 -6.03 -8.83
CA ALA A 229 -8.92 -6.03 -10.25
C ALA A 229 -8.65 -7.43 -10.85
N PRO A 230 -9.62 -8.04 -11.55
CA PRO A 230 -9.37 -9.27 -12.28
C PRO A 230 -8.62 -8.96 -13.57
N TYR A 231 -7.54 -9.68 -13.83
CA TYR A 231 -6.80 -9.63 -15.08
C TYR A 231 -7.18 -10.80 -15.98
N ASN A 232 -7.41 -10.51 -17.25
CA ASN A 232 -7.64 -11.52 -18.27
C ASN A 232 -6.29 -12.19 -18.61
N ARG A 233 -6.36 -13.48 -18.94
CA ARG A 233 -5.27 -14.25 -19.52
C ARG A 233 -5.81 -15.00 -20.72
N ASP A 234 -6.30 -14.25 -21.69
CA ASP A 234 -6.85 -14.79 -22.91
C ASP A 234 -5.73 -14.87 -23.96
N SER A 235 -5.66 -15.96 -24.72
CA SER A 235 -4.70 -16.14 -25.83
C SER A 235 -5.39 -16.85 -26.98
N GLY A 236 -5.42 -16.22 -28.13
CA GLY A 236 -6.09 -16.75 -29.32
C GLY A 236 -7.56 -17.11 -29.04
N THR A 237 -7.93 -18.37 -29.29
CA THR A 237 -9.28 -18.88 -29.04
C THR A 237 -9.53 -19.31 -27.58
N VAL A 238 -8.49 -19.36 -26.73
CA VAL A 238 -8.59 -19.82 -25.36
C VAL A 238 -8.91 -18.65 -24.41
N ARG A 239 -10.07 -18.72 -23.74
CA ARG A 239 -10.41 -17.80 -22.67
C ARG A 239 -9.90 -18.33 -21.34
N GLY A 240 -8.84 -17.72 -20.83
CA GLY A 240 -8.22 -18.08 -19.55
C GLY A 240 -9.06 -17.65 -18.34
N GLN A 241 -8.76 -18.25 -17.18
CA GLN A 241 -9.39 -17.85 -15.92
C GLN A 241 -8.92 -16.46 -15.51
N ARG A 242 -9.87 -15.58 -15.20
CA ARG A 242 -9.58 -14.27 -14.63
C ARG A 242 -9.10 -14.41 -13.18
N ARG A 243 -7.92 -13.86 -12.88
CA ARG A 243 -7.33 -13.89 -11.53
C ARG A 243 -6.97 -12.50 -11.07
N ILE A 244 -7.13 -12.25 -9.77
CA ILE A 244 -6.60 -11.03 -9.14
C ILE A 244 -5.09 -11.21 -8.94
N GLN A 245 -4.33 -10.12 -9.14
CA GLN A 245 -2.87 -10.14 -9.00
C GLN A 245 -2.34 -8.77 -8.53
N GLY A 246 -1.22 -8.77 -7.80
CA GLY A 246 -0.53 -7.55 -7.36
C GLY A 246 -1.31 -6.76 -6.32
N GLY A 247 -1.08 -5.46 -6.29
CA GLY A 247 -1.70 -4.51 -5.37
C GLY A 247 -1.33 -4.68 -3.90
N ARG A 248 -1.94 -3.87 -3.04
CA ARG A 248 -1.65 -3.79 -1.60
C ARG A 248 -2.31 -4.96 -0.86
N SER A 249 -1.54 -5.99 -0.53
CA SER A 249 -2.05 -7.23 0.10
C SER A 249 -2.73 -7.00 1.45
N ARG A 250 -2.26 -6.03 2.25
CA ARG A 250 -2.87 -5.65 3.54
C ARG A 250 -4.30 -5.13 3.33
N VAL A 251 -4.48 -4.21 2.38
CA VAL A 251 -5.80 -3.66 2.01
C VAL A 251 -6.72 -4.77 1.52
N ARG A 252 -6.22 -5.64 0.64
CA ARG A 252 -7.02 -6.77 0.13
C ARG A 252 -7.48 -7.70 1.24
N ARG A 253 -6.63 -8.02 2.23
CA ARG A 253 -7.01 -8.86 3.39
C ARG A 253 -8.07 -8.17 4.25
N ALA A 254 -7.92 -6.90 4.57
CA ALA A 254 -8.90 -6.15 5.35
C ALA A 254 -10.27 -6.09 4.63
N LEU A 255 -10.28 -5.78 3.33
CA LEU A 255 -11.49 -5.76 2.53
C LEU A 255 -12.13 -7.14 2.34
N TYR A 256 -11.35 -8.22 2.31
CA TYR A 256 -11.88 -9.58 2.30
C TYR A 256 -12.64 -9.91 3.59
N MET A 257 -12.10 -9.54 4.75
CA MET A 257 -12.78 -9.73 6.03
C MET A 257 -14.03 -8.84 6.14
N ALA A 258 -13.95 -7.60 5.70
CA ALA A 258 -15.12 -6.71 5.62
C ALA A 258 -16.19 -7.28 4.67
N ALA A 259 -15.80 -7.84 3.53
CA ALA A 259 -16.74 -8.45 2.57
C ALA A 259 -17.43 -9.69 3.15
N LEU A 260 -16.75 -10.47 3.99
CA LEU A 260 -17.34 -11.61 4.69
C LEU A 260 -18.50 -11.17 5.59
N ILE A 261 -18.32 -10.08 6.33
CA ILE A 261 -19.37 -9.50 7.19
C ILE A 261 -20.44 -8.80 6.34
N ALA A 262 -20.03 -7.98 5.37
CA ALA A 262 -20.97 -7.26 4.50
C ALA A 262 -21.85 -8.20 3.67
N SER A 263 -21.35 -9.38 3.27
CA SER A 263 -22.17 -10.38 2.57
C SER A 263 -23.33 -10.93 3.41
N ARG A 264 -23.32 -10.73 4.73
CA ARG A 264 -24.36 -11.16 5.67
C ARG A 264 -25.27 -9.99 6.09
N PHE A 265 -24.68 -8.85 6.42
CA PHE A 265 -25.35 -7.74 7.11
C PHE A 265 -25.61 -6.52 6.23
N ASN A 266 -25.02 -6.42 5.03
CA ASN A 266 -25.28 -5.33 4.10
C ASN A 266 -26.18 -5.85 2.97
N ALA A 267 -27.42 -5.38 2.91
CA ALA A 267 -28.44 -5.86 1.96
C ALA A 267 -27.94 -5.81 0.49
N ARG A 268 -27.26 -4.72 0.10
CA ARG A 268 -26.71 -4.53 -1.25
C ARG A 268 -25.60 -5.54 -1.55
N MET A 269 -24.69 -5.78 -0.60
CA MET A 269 -23.58 -6.73 -0.76
C MET A 269 -24.04 -8.17 -0.69
N LYS A 270 -25.05 -8.47 0.16
CA LYS A 270 -25.70 -9.78 0.24
C LYS A 270 -26.33 -10.17 -1.10
N ARG A 271 -27.05 -9.26 -1.76
CA ARG A 271 -27.62 -9.50 -3.10
C ARG A 271 -26.54 -9.81 -4.14
N VAL A 272 -25.44 -9.07 -4.13
CA VAL A 272 -24.31 -9.33 -5.04
C VAL A 272 -23.68 -10.70 -4.78
N TYR A 273 -23.48 -11.05 -3.51
CA TYR A 273 -22.91 -12.34 -3.12
C TYR A 273 -23.81 -13.50 -3.56
N GLN A 274 -25.11 -13.45 -3.22
CA GLN A 274 -26.05 -14.50 -3.56
C GLN A 274 -26.17 -14.70 -5.07
N ARG A 275 -26.33 -13.63 -5.85
CA ARG A 275 -26.38 -13.71 -7.31
C ARG A 275 -25.17 -14.43 -7.91
N LEU A 276 -23.97 -14.25 -7.34
CA LEU A 276 -22.77 -14.93 -7.81
C LEU A 276 -22.77 -16.42 -7.45
N LEU A 277 -23.30 -16.78 -6.27
CA LEU A 277 -23.44 -18.17 -5.87
C LEU A 277 -24.48 -18.88 -6.76
N ASP A 278 -25.62 -18.24 -7.02
CA ASP A 278 -26.69 -18.77 -7.89
C ASP A 278 -26.19 -18.98 -9.33
N ALA A 279 -25.22 -18.14 -9.76
CA ALA A 279 -24.51 -18.31 -11.03
C ALA A 279 -23.37 -19.35 -10.97
N GLY A 280 -23.31 -20.21 -9.93
CA GLY A 280 -22.34 -21.29 -9.78
C GLY A 280 -20.91 -20.82 -9.47
N LYS A 281 -20.68 -19.58 -9.04
CA LYS A 281 -19.33 -19.10 -8.74
C LYS A 281 -18.86 -19.62 -7.36
N PRO A 282 -17.59 -20.03 -7.23
CA PRO A 282 -17.03 -20.46 -5.94
C PRO A 282 -17.15 -19.37 -4.88
N LYS A 283 -17.43 -19.74 -3.63
CA LYS A 283 -17.62 -18.84 -2.47
C LYS A 283 -16.50 -17.81 -2.33
N LYS A 284 -15.24 -18.24 -2.45
CA LYS A 284 -14.07 -17.36 -2.34
C LYS A 284 -14.03 -16.32 -3.47
N LEU A 285 -14.38 -16.70 -4.70
CA LEU A 285 -14.46 -15.78 -5.83
C LEU A 285 -15.58 -14.76 -5.61
N ALA A 286 -16.75 -15.20 -5.16
CA ALA A 286 -17.88 -14.33 -4.84
C ALA A 286 -17.51 -13.31 -3.75
N LEU A 287 -16.80 -13.71 -2.67
CA LEU A 287 -16.33 -12.80 -1.64
C LEU A 287 -15.31 -11.77 -2.18
N ILE A 288 -14.40 -12.17 -3.06
CA ILE A 288 -13.47 -11.23 -3.71
C ILE A 288 -14.21 -10.21 -4.57
N ALA A 289 -15.26 -10.63 -5.27
CA ALA A 289 -16.09 -9.71 -6.04
C ALA A 289 -16.88 -8.74 -5.15
N VAL A 290 -17.38 -9.20 -4.00
CA VAL A 290 -17.98 -8.35 -2.97
C VAL A 290 -16.94 -7.37 -2.40
N ALA A 291 -15.73 -7.81 -2.06
CA ALA A 291 -14.64 -6.95 -1.59
C ALA A 291 -14.31 -5.83 -2.59
N ARG A 292 -14.26 -6.16 -3.88
CA ARG A 292 -14.08 -5.16 -4.94
C ARG A 292 -15.25 -4.17 -4.99
N LYS A 293 -16.48 -4.67 -4.92
CA LYS A 293 -17.68 -3.81 -4.93
C LYS A 293 -17.72 -2.90 -3.72
N LEU A 294 -17.36 -3.44 -2.54
CA LEU A 294 -17.24 -2.69 -1.30
C LEU A 294 -16.23 -1.56 -1.43
N LEU A 295 -15.01 -1.85 -1.92
CA LEU A 295 -13.97 -0.83 -2.16
C LEU A 295 -14.46 0.28 -3.11
N ILE A 296 -15.14 -0.07 -4.19
CA ILE A 296 -15.70 0.91 -5.14
C ILE A 296 -16.78 1.77 -4.45
N THR A 297 -17.57 1.19 -3.55
CA THR A 297 -18.53 1.93 -2.74
C THR A 297 -17.85 2.89 -1.77
N LEU A 298 -16.81 2.44 -1.05
CA LEU A 298 -16.00 3.29 -0.18
C LEU A 298 -15.35 4.45 -0.96
N ASN A 299 -14.83 4.15 -2.16
CA ASN A 299 -14.25 5.18 -3.03
C ASN A 299 -15.27 6.24 -3.46
N ALA A 300 -16.49 5.85 -3.74
CA ALA A 300 -17.57 6.80 -4.07
C ALA A 300 -17.98 7.64 -2.84
N ILE A 301 -18.10 7.02 -1.67
CA ILE A 301 -18.45 7.70 -0.42
C ILE A 301 -17.44 8.81 -0.08
N ILE A 302 -16.14 8.50 -0.16
CA ILE A 302 -15.08 9.50 0.09
C ILE A 302 -15.07 10.58 -1.01
N ARG A 303 -15.29 10.23 -2.27
CA ARG A 303 -15.36 11.21 -3.36
C ARG A 303 -16.53 12.18 -3.18
N ASP A 304 -17.71 11.64 -2.85
CA ASP A 304 -18.96 12.38 -2.82
C ASP A 304 -19.23 13.02 -1.43
N GLN A 305 -18.37 12.72 -0.44
CA GLN A 305 -18.48 13.19 0.95
C GLN A 305 -19.89 12.96 1.54
N ARG A 306 -20.47 11.78 1.25
CA ARG A 306 -21.80 11.39 1.71
C ARG A 306 -21.76 10.01 2.35
N PRO A 307 -22.41 9.82 3.53
CA PRO A 307 -22.47 8.53 4.18
C PRO A 307 -23.21 7.51 3.32
N PHE A 308 -23.04 6.24 3.66
CA PHE A 308 -23.71 5.14 2.97
C PHE A 308 -25.21 5.24 3.10
N GLN A 309 -25.91 5.14 1.98
CA GLN A 309 -27.38 4.99 1.91
C GLN A 309 -27.72 3.55 1.50
N ALA A 310 -28.58 2.89 2.29
CA ALA A 310 -28.93 1.49 2.16
C ALA A 310 -29.72 1.17 0.88
#